data_ecd503c6cd857290f5741f3ae512a8ff
#
_entry.id   ecd503c6cd857290f5741f3ae512a8ff
#
_cell.length_a   1.000
_cell.length_b   1.000
_cell.length_c   1.000
_cell.angle_alpha   90.00
_cell.angle_beta   90.00
_cell.angle_gamma   90.00
#
_symmetry.space_group_name_H-M   'P 1'
#
loop_
_entity.id
_entity.type
_entity.pdbx_description
1 polymer ?
#
loop_
_entity_poly.entity_id
_entity_poly.type
_entity_poly.pdbx_seq_one_letter_code
_entity_poly.pdbx_strand_id
1 'polypeptide(L)'
;MGMGPIPQQGLYDPRNEHDACGVGFVVNFKGRKSNRLIAQGLEILVNLDHRGAVGADPLLGDGAGILIQIPDALFRGWAKGAGVDLPQPGDYAIAMCFLPQDEASRNVAMRQFENFLGKAKQKLLGWRDVPTDSTGIGTAVIASMPVIRQAIIAKGSPAMSQDAFERKL
;
A
#
# COMPACT_ATOMS: atom_id res chain seq x y z
N MET A 1 18.28 -34.07 -0.30
CA MET A 1 17.09 -34.78 0.20
C MET A 1 16.07 -33.72 0.54
N GLY A 2 15.06 -33.55 -0.30
CA GLY A 2 13.95 -32.66 0.03
C GLY A 2 13.15 -33.26 1.18
N MET A 3 12.94 -32.52 2.24
CA MET A 3 11.97 -32.88 3.25
C MET A 3 10.59 -32.88 2.61
N GLY A 4 9.90 -34.02 2.67
CA GLY A 4 8.50 -34.08 2.22
C GLY A 4 7.61 -33.16 3.06
N PRO A 5 6.38 -32.88 2.60
CA PRO A 5 5.47 -32.02 3.33
C PRO A 5 5.26 -32.54 4.76
N ILE A 6 5.25 -31.62 5.72
CA ILE A 6 5.01 -31.91 7.13
C ILE A 6 3.61 -32.52 7.25
N PRO A 7 3.44 -33.70 7.94
CA PRO A 7 2.12 -34.28 8.10
C PRO A 7 1.24 -33.45 9.03
N GLN A 8 -0.08 -33.56 8.85
CA GLN A 8 -1.05 -32.89 9.72
C GLN A 8 -0.81 -33.26 11.18
N GLN A 9 -0.70 -32.22 12.04
CA GLN A 9 -0.54 -32.43 13.49
C GLN A 9 -1.08 -31.24 14.30
N GLY A 10 -1.86 -31.51 15.32
CA GLY A 10 -2.51 -30.45 16.11
C GLY A 10 -3.40 -29.57 15.26
N LEU A 11 -3.15 -28.25 15.28
CA LEU A 11 -3.86 -27.26 14.48
C LEU A 11 -3.27 -27.08 13.07
N TYR A 12 -2.12 -27.67 12.78
CA TYR A 12 -1.49 -27.60 11.46
C TYR A 12 -2.14 -28.59 10.49
N ASP A 13 -2.62 -28.09 9.38
CA ASP A 13 -3.12 -28.87 8.24
C ASP A 13 -2.45 -28.36 6.96
N PRO A 14 -1.61 -29.18 6.28
CA PRO A 14 -0.90 -28.75 5.08
C PRO A 14 -1.83 -28.35 3.91
N ARG A 15 -3.11 -28.73 3.95
CA ARG A 15 -4.09 -28.31 2.94
C ARG A 15 -4.47 -26.82 3.07
N ASN A 16 -4.21 -26.23 4.25
CA ASN A 16 -4.44 -24.81 4.51
C ASN A 16 -3.19 -23.96 4.27
N GLU A 17 -2.06 -24.57 3.96
CA GLU A 17 -0.81 -23.87 3.66
C GLU A 17 -0.78 -23.51 2.17
N HIS A 18 -1.06 -22.26 1.88
CA HIS A 18 -1.13 -21.77 0.51
C HIS A 18 0.08 -20.92 0.11
N ASP A 19 0.68 -20.20 1.06
CA ASP A 19 1.75 -19.25 0.77
C ASP A 19 2.74 -19.12 1.94
N ALA A 20 4.02 -18.90 1.61
CA ALA A 20 5.08 -18.64 2.57
C ALA A 20 5.37 -17.13 2.63
N CYS A 21 4.53 -16.36 3.33
CA CYS A 21 4.76 -14.94 3.54
C CYS A 21 5.88 -14.69 4.56
N GLY A 22 6.71 -13.68 4.30
CA GLY A 22 7.64 -13.11 5.26
C GLY A 22 7.11 -11.79 5.79
N VAL A 23 7.06 -11.62 7.10
CA VAL A 23 6.61 -10.38 7.75
C VAL A 23 7.63 -9.97 8.80
N GLY A 24 7.93 -8.66 8.85
CA GLY A 24 8.78 -8.07 9.88
C GLY A 24 8.29 -6.68 10.25
N PHE A 25 8.73 -6.18 11.39
CA PHE A 25 8.41 -4.82 11.81
C PHE A 25 9.57 -4.16 12.55
N VAL A 26 9.59 -2.84 12.45
CA VAL A 26 10.52 -1.96 13.18
C VAL A 26 9.71 -0.87 13.87
N VAL A 27 10.00 -0.61 15.15
CA VAL A 27 9.30 0.41 15.91
C VAL A 27 10.26 1.22 16.78
N ASN A 28 9.99 2.51 16.90
CA ASN A 28 10.65 3.37 17.87
C ASN A 28 9.74 3.54 19.10
N PHE A 29 10.13 3.01 20.24
CA PHE A 29 9.33 3.07 21.48
C PHE A 29 9.01 4.51 21.96
N LYS A 30 9.79 5.50 21.52
CA LYS A 30 9.56 6.91 21.85
C LYS A 30 8.72 7.63 20.79
N GLY A 31 8.19 6.91 19.80
CA GLY A 31 7.37 7.48 18.73
C GLY A 31 8.11 8.46 17.81
N ARG A 32 9.44 8.50 17.83
CA ARG A 32 10.21 9.44 17.00
C ARG A 32 10.26 8.97 15.55
N LYS A 33 9.74 9.80 14.66
CA LYS A 33 9.81 9.58 13.22
C LYS A 33 11.24 9.74 12.73
N SER A 34 11.73 8.83 11.90
CA SER A 34 13.05 8.94 11.25
C SER A 34 13.11 8.17 9.95
N ASN A 35 13.88 8.67 8.98
CA ASN A 35 14.18 7.96 7.73
C ASN A 35 14.89 6.62 8.01
N ARG A 36 15.67 6.53 9.08
CA ARG A 36 16.34 5.28 9.48
C ARG A 36 15.37 4.13 9.71
N LEU A 37 14.18 4.40 10.29
CA LEU A 37 13.16 3.37 10.47
C LEU A 37 12.65 2.83 9.12
N ILE A 38 12.48 3.73 8.14
CA ILE A 38 12.08 3.34 6.79
C ILE A 38 13.17 2.48 6.14
N ALA A 39 14.44 2.90 6.24
CA ALA A 39 15.56 2.12 5.72
C ALA A 39 15.64 0.72 6.34
N GLN A 40 15.46 0.61 7.67
CA GLN A 40 15.41 -0.67 8.35
C GLN A 40 14.20 -1.52 7.93
N GLY A 41 13.04 -0.91 7.68
CA GLY A 41 11.88 -1.61 7.14
C GLY A 41 12.14 -2.17 5.73
N LEU A 42 12.81 -1.41 4.87
CA LEU A 42 13.24 -1.87 3.55
C LEU A 42 14.28 -2.98 3.63
N GLU A 43 15.23 -2.89 4.57
CA GLU A 43 16.23 -3.93 4.83
C GLU A 43 15.56 -5.26 5.25
N ILE A 44 14.48 -5.21 6.03
CA ILE A 44 13.68 -6.40 6.36
C ILE A 44 13.15 -7.06 5.07
N LEU A 45 12.62 -6.29 4.12
CA LEU A 45 12.12 -6.85 2.85
C LEU A 45 13.23 -7.55 2.09
N VAL A 46 14.42 -6.96 2.01
CA VAL A 46 15.60 -7.59 1.36
C VAL A 46 15.98 -8.89 2.09
N ASN A 47 15.99 -8.89 3.42
CA ASN A 47 16.33 -10.07 4.21
C ASN A 47 15.27 -11.19 4.12
N LEU A 48 14.05 -10.85 3.70
CA LEU A 48 12.96 -11.82 3.49
C LEU A 48 12.90 -12.35 2.04
N ASP A 49 13.81 -11.97 1.16
CA ASP A 49 13.84 -12.42 -0.23
C ASP A 49 13.80 -13.94 -0.37
N HIS A 50 14.49 -14.68 0.53
CA HIS A 50 14.48 -16.14 0.58
C HIS A 50 13.10 -16.75 0.93
N ARG A 51 12.12 -15.94 1.32
CA ARG A 51 10.73 -16.33 1.61
C ARG A 51 9.80 -16.11 0.41
N GLY A 52 10.28 -15.40 -0.62
CA GLY A 52 9.54 -15.17 -1.85
C GLY A 52 9.53 -16.42 -2.75
N ALA A 53 8.43 -16.66 -3.44
CA ALA A 53 8.40 -17.62 -4.52
C ALA A 53 8.95 -16.99 -5.80
N VAL A 54 9.81 -17.71 -6.50
CA VAL A 54 10.29 -17.34 -7.82
C VAL A 54 9.63 -18.30 -8.81
N GLY A 55 8.90 -17.73 -9.79
CA GLY A 55 8.29 -18.51 -10.87
C GLY A 55 9.33 -19.03 -11.86
N ALA A 56 8.86 -19.54 -13.00
CA ALA A 56 9.72 -19.97 -14.09
C ALA A 56 10.55 -18.82 -14.70
N ASP A 57 10.08 -17.58 -14.56
CA ASP A 57 10.81 -16.36 -14.91
C ASP A 57 11.44 -15.77 -13.63
N PRO A 58 12.79 -15.69 -13.54
CA PRO A 58 13.49 -15.09 -12.39
C PRO A 58 13.14 -13.62 -12.13
N LEU A 59 12.56 -12.94 -13.13
CA LEU A 59 12.11 -11.54 -13.02
C LEU A 59 10.65 -11.42 -12.55
N LEU A 60 10.01 -12.55 -12.23
CA LEU A 60 8.64 -12.63 -11.72
C LEU A 60 8.69 -13.00 -10.24
N GLY A 61 8.43 -12.06 -9.35
CA GLY A 61 8.37 -12.28 -7.90
C GLY A 61 6.95 -12.10 -7.33
N ASP A 62 6.77 -12.47 -6.06
CA ASP A 62 5.49 -12.36 -5.34
C ASP A 62 5.12 -10.92 -4.98
N GLY A 63 6.07 -10.02 -5.11
CA GLY A 63 5.94 -8.64 -4.66
C GLY A 63 6.29 -8.45 -3.18
N ALA A 64 6.52 -7.18 -2.83
CA ALA A 64 6.86 -6.76 -1.48
C ALA A 64 6.20 -5.41 -1.18
N GLY A 65 5.98 -5.13 0.08
CA GLY A 65 5.37 -3.88 0.50
C GLY A 65 5.81 -3.44 1.88
N ILE A 66 5.69 -2.16 2.15
CA ILE A 66 5.97 -1.56 3.45
C ILE A 66 4.79 -0.69 3.87
N LEU A 67 4.35 -0.86 5.11
CA LEU A 67 3.35 0.00 5.73
C LEU A 67 4.06 0.99 6.66
N ILE A 68 3.85 2.27 6.43
CA ILE A 68 4.46 3.35 7.21
C ILE A 68 3.43 4.38 7.64
N GLN A 69 3.75 5.16 8.65
CA GLN A 69 2.96 6.35 8.98
C GLN A 69 2.99 7.32 7.79
N ILE A 70 1.87 8.02 7.57
CA ILE A 70 1.76 9.02 6.50
C ILE A 70 2.93 10.02 6.61
N PRO A 71 3.80 10.14 5.59
CA PRO A 71 4.89 11.10 5.57
C PRO A 71 4.34 12.51 5.23
N ASP A 72 3.81 13.20 6.24
CA ASP A 72 3.12 14.48 6.09
C ASP A 72 3.91 15.51 5.28
N ALA A 73 5.22 15.62 5.50
CA ALA A 73 6.06 16.55 4.74
C ALA A 73 6.06 16.30 3.22
N LEU A 74 6.04 15.02 2.81
CA LEU A 74 5.95 14.65 1.39
C LEU A 74 4.62 15.10 0.79
N PHE A 75 3.51 14.82 1.49
CA PHE A 75 2.17 15.18 0.99
C PHE A 75 1.91 16.68 1.02
N ARG A 76 2.46 17.41 1.99
CA ARG A 76 2.41 18.88 1.98
C ARG A 76 3.18 19.48 0.82
N GLY A 77 4.36 18.92 0.51
CA GLY A 77 5.11 19.33 -0.67
C GLY A 77 4.33 19.13 -1.97
N TRP A 78 3.71 17.96 -2.12
CA TRP A 78 2.84 17.68 -3.27
C TRP A 78 1.61 18.60 -3.30
N ALA A 79 0.90 18.75 -2.18
CA ALA A 79 -0.31 19.55 -2.07
C ALA A 79 -0.08 21.02 -2.46
N LYS A 80 1.07 21.58 -2.06
CA LYS A 80 1.48 22.93 -2.47
C LYS A 80 1.63 23.06 -3.98
N GLY A 81 2.22 22.06 -4.64
CA GLY A 81 2.37 22.02 -6.10
C GLY A 81 1.06 21.81 -6.84
N ALA A 82 0.12 21.07 -6.24
CA ALA A 82 -1.18 20.75 -6.79
C ALA A 82 -2.28 21.78 -6.45
N GLY A 83 -1.98 22.82 -5.66
CA GLY A 83 -2.95 23.81 -5.20
C GLY A 83 -4.01 23.22 -4.25
N VAL A 84 -3.67 22.16 -3.52
CA VAL A 84 -4.55 21.47 -2.58
C VAL A 84 -4.29 21.97 -1.16
N ASP A 85 -5.35 22.38 -0.47
CA ASP A 85 -5.28 22.69 0.96
C ASP A 85 -5.36 21.39 1.78
N LEU A 86 -4.20 20.93 2.25
CA LEU A 86 -4.09 19.69 3.01
C LEU A 86 -4.35 19.95 4.51
N PRO A 87 -5.33 19.26 5.13
CA PRO A 87 -5.63 19.43 6.55
C PRO A 87 -4.46 19.05 7.46
N GLN A 88 -4.65 19.21 8.77
CA GLN A 88 -3.64 18.81 9.77
C GLN A 88 -3.47 17.27 9.78
N PRO A 89 -2.29 16.77 10.19
CA PRO A 89 -2.09 15.33 10.40
C PRO A 89 -3.16 14.73 11.31
N GLY A 90 -3.74 13.61 10.89
CA GLY A 90 -4.88 12.97 11.56
C GLY A 90 -6.25 13.39 10.99
N ASP A 91 -6.33 14.47 10.21
CA ASP A 91 -7.56 14.93 9.56
C ASP A 91 -7.63 14.58 8.08
N TYR A 92 -6.64 13.86 7.59
CA TYR A 92 -6.63 13.29 6.24
C TYR A 92 -6.03 11.88 6.23
N ALA A 93 -6.36 11.13 5.22
CA ALA A 93 -5.85 9.79 4.95
C ALA A 93 -5.38 9.66 3.51
N ILE A 94 -4.59 8.63 3.25
CA ILE A 94 -4.07 8.29 1.93
C ILE A 94 -4.50 6.86 1.60
N ALA A 95 -5.26 6.71 0.52
CA ALA A 95 -5.56 5.40 -0.03
C ALA A 95 -4.60 5.10 -1.19
N MET A 96 -3.90 3.97 -1.12
CA MET A 96 -3.10 3.45 -2.22
C MET A 96 -4.00 2.64 -3.14
N CYS A 97 -4.16 3.08 -4.38
CA CYS A 97 -5.05 2.48 -5.36
C CYS A 97 -4.26 1.85 -6.50
N PHE A 98 -4.50 0.55 -6.73
CA PHE A 98 -3.98 -0.21 -7.85
C PHE A 98 -5.07 -0.30 -8.92
N LEU A 99 -4.91 0.42 -10.00
CA LEU A 99 -5.96 0.70 -10.96
C LEU A 99 -5.68 0.01 -12.31
N PRO A 100 -6.70 -0.28 -13.12
CA PRO A 100 -6.52 -0.83 -14.46
C PRO A 100 -5.64 0.04 -15.36
N GLN A 101 -4.86 -0.61 -16.24
CA GLN A 101 -4.10 0.09 -17.28
C GLN A 101 -5.01 0.78 -18.29
N ASP A 102 -6.10 0.12 -18.67
CA ASP A 102 -7.10 0.69 -19.57
C ASP A 102 -7.74 1.95 -18.96
N GLU A 103 -7.68 3.05 -19.71
CA GLU A 103 -8.12 4.35 -19.22
C GLU A 103 -9.62 4.39 -18.92
N ALA A 104 -10.44 3.75 -19.75
CA ALA A 104 -11.89 3.75 -19.56
C ALA A 104 -12.27 3.02 -18.26
N SER A 105 -11.71 1.83 -18.04
CA SER A 105 -11.90 1.03 -16.82
C SER A 105 -11.35 1.75 -15.59
N ARG A 106 -10.18 2.37 -15.71
CA ARG A 106 -9.58 3.18 -14.63
C ARG A 106 -10.48 4.34 -14.23
N ASN A 107 -11.01 5.06 -15.19
CA ASN A 107 -11.91 6.19 -14.94
C ASN A 107 -13.23 5.72 -14.28
N VAL A 108 -13.74 4.55 -14.65
CA VAL A 108 -14.90 3.96 -13.97
C VAL A 108 -14.57 3.62 -12.52
N ALA A 109 -13.45 2.94 -12.26
CA ALA A 109 -13.02 2.58 -10.91
C ALA A 109 -12.83 3.82 -10.02
N MET A 110 -12.18 4.86 -10.53
CA MET A 110 -11.98 6.11 -9.79
C MET A 110 -13.30 6.81 -9.46
N ARG A 111 -14.24 6.90 -10.41
CA ARG A 111 -15.58 7.45 -10.14
C ARG A 111 -16.36 6.62 -9.10
N GLN A 112 -16.26 5.30 -9.15
CA GLN A 112 -16.87 4.45 -8.13
C GLN A 112 -16.29 4.72 -6.74
N PHE A 113 -14.97 4.81 -6.63
CA PHE A 113 -14.29 5.17 -5.39
C PHE A 113 -14.77 6.52 -4.84
N GLU A 114 -14.85 7.54 -5.69
CA GLU A 114 -15.36 8.87 -5.34
C GLU A 114 -16.82 8.82 -4.86
N ASN A 115 -17.67 8.03 -5.53
CA ASN A 115 -19.05 7.83 -5.12
C ASN A 115 -19.15 7.18 -3.73
N PHE A 116 -18.29 6.19 -3.42
CA PHE A 116 -18.27 5.56 -2.09
C PHE A 116 -17.78 6.53 -1.02
N LEU A 117 -16.76 7.35 -1.31
CA LEU A 117 -16.32 8.41 -0.41
C LEU A 117 -17.46 9.40 -0.11
N GLY A 118 -18.21 9.80 -1.14
CA GLY A 118 -19.39 10.67 -0.97
C GLY A 118 -20.46 10.03 -0.06
N LYS A 119 -20.77 8.72 -0.24
CA LYS A 119 -21.67 7.97 0.63
C LYS A 119 -21.15 7.88 2.07
N ALA A 120 -19.84 7.73 2.26
CA ALA A 120 -19.19 7.74 3.56
C ALA A 120 -19.09 9.14 4.17
N LYS A 121 -19.56 10.18 3.44
CA LYS A 121 -19.46 11.58 3.83
C LYS A 121 -18.00 12.03 4.07
N GLN A 122 -17.09 11.53 3.25
CA GLN A 122 -15.70 11.95 3.22
C GLN A 122 -15.44 12.81 1.98
N LYS A 123 -14.34 13.58 1.98
CA LYS A 123 -13.99 14.50 0.90
C LYS A 123 -12.71 14.04 0.21
N LEU A 124 -12.79 13.75 -1.09
CA LEU A 124 -11.59 13.61 -1.91
C LEU A 124 -10.96 15.00 -2.11
N LEU A 125 -9.67 15.14 -1.80
CA LEU A 125 -8.89 16.34 -2.04
C LEU A 125 -8.18 16.29 -3.39
N GLY A 126 -7.80 15.11 -3.85
CA GLY A 126 -7.17 14.93 -5.14
C GLY A 126 -6.55 13.55 -5.31
N TRP A 127 -6.09 13.30 -6.54
CA TRP A 127 -5.35 12.12 -6.93
C TRP A 127 -3.88 12.46 -7.18
N ARG A 128 -2.98 11.64 -6.68
CA ARG A 128 -1.55 11.75 -6.90
C ARG A 128 -1.06 10.51 -7.64
N ASP A 129 -0.37 10.69 -8.75
CA ASP A 129 0.31 9.58 -9.41
C ASP A 129 1.52 9.16 -8.57
N VAL A 130 1.68 7.85 -8.37
CA VAL A 130 2.83 7.30 -7.66
C VAL A 130 3.96 7.11 -8.67
N PRO A 131 5.15 7.68 -8.43
CA PRO A 131 6.31 7.39 -9.26
C PRO A 131 6.63 5.89 -9.20
N THR A 132 6.75 5.27 -10.37
CA THR A 132 7.09 3.85 -10.51
C THR A 132 8.32 3.71 -11.40
N ASP A 133 9.16 2.73 -11.09
CA ASP A 133 10.28 2.34 -11.92
C ASP A 133 10.11 0.88 -12.33
N SER A 134 10.02 0.63 -13.62
CA SER A 134 9.87 -0.71 -14.20
C SER A 134 11.18 -1.30 -14.72
N THR A 135 12.31 -0.64 -14.44
CA THR A 135 13.63 -1.11 -14.85
C THR A 135 13.94 -2.47 -14.21
N GLY A 136 14.31 -3.45 -15.03
CA GLY A 136 14.63 -4.80 -14.55
C GLY A 136 13.42 -5.70 -14.26
N ILE A 137 12.21 -5.24 -14.54
CA ILE A 137 10.99 -6.05 -14.42
C ILE A 137 10.72 -6.81 -15.73
N GLY A 138 10.28 -8.07 -15.62
CA GLY A 138 9.93 -8.90 -16.77
C GLY A 138 8.77 -8.34 -17.60
N THR A 139 8.79 -8.55 -18.92
CA THR A 139 7.77 -8.01 -19.83
C THR A 139 6.36 -8.50 -19.50
N ALA A 140 6.22 -9.72 -19.03
CA ALA A 140 4.93 -10.29 -18.59
C ALA A 140 4.35 -9.54 -17.38
N VAL A 141 5.22 -9.12 -16.44
CA VAL A 141 4.82 -8.32 -15.28
C VAL A 141 4.42 -6.91 -15.71
N ILE A 142 5.20 -6.28 -16.59
CA ILE A 142 4.88 -4.95 -17.13
C ILE A 142 3.51 -4.95 -17.81
N ALA A 143 3.18 -6.01 -18.55
CA ALA A 143 1.89 -6.15 -19.23
C ALA A 143 0.69 -6.20 -18.26
N SER A 144 0.89 -6.65 -17.02
CA SER A 144 -0.13 -6.74 -15.97
C SER A 144 0.00 -5.69 -14.87
N MET A 145 1.05 -4.87 -14.90
CA MET A 145 1.34 -3.87 -13.86
C MET A 145 0.19 -2.86 -13.74
N PRO A 146 -0.37 -2.64 -12.55
CA PRO A 146 -1.43 -1.66 -12.38
C PRO A 146 -0.90 -0.22 -12.51
N VAL A 147 -1.77 0.72 -12.84
CA VAL A 147 -1.52 2.14 -12.62
C VAL A 147 -1.70 2.43 -11.14
N ILE A 148 -0.66 2.94 -10.48
CA ILE A 148 -0.69 3.17 -9.03
C ILE A 148 -0.95 4.65 -8.77
N ARG A 149 -2.04 4.94 -8.06
CA ARG A 149 -2.43 6.29 -7.63
C ARG A 149 -2.71 6.34 -6.14
N GLN A 150 -2.52 7.50 -5.57
CA GLN A 150 -2.93 7.80 -4.21
C GLN A 150 -4.11 8.76 -4.21
N ALA A 151 -5.19 8.34 -3.53
CA ALA A 151 -6.30 9.24 -3.23
C ALA A 151 -6.04 9.91 -1.88
N ILE A 152 -6.06 11.23 -1.86
CA ILE A 152 -5.91 12.03 -0.65
C ILE A 152 -7.31 12.39 -0.15
N ILE A 153 -7.64 11.95 1.06
CA ILE A 153 -9.00 12.00 1.60
C ILE A 153 -8.99 12.82 2.87
N ALA A 154 -9.84 13.83 2.95
CA ALA A 154 -10.05 14.60 4.18
C ALA A 154 -11.33 14.16 4.90
N LYS A 155 -11.37 14.41 6.21
CA LYS A 155 -12.62 14.33 6.98
C LYS A 155 -13.72 15.16 6.33
N GLY A 156 -14.88 14.56 6.17
CA GLY A 156 -16.05 15.26 5.61
C GLY A 156 -16.65 16.31 6.56
N SER A 157 -16.34 16.23 7.85
CA SER A 157 -16.78 17.19 8.86
C SER A 157 -15.69 17.40 9.92
N PRO A 158 -15.38 18.65 10.29
CA PRO A 158 -14.46 18.93 11.40
C PRO A 158 -14.92 18.36 12.75
N ALA A 159 -16.23 18.16 12.92
CA ALA A 159 -16.80 17.59 14.14
C ALA A 159 -16.61 16.06 14.24
N MET A 160 -16.16 15.39 13.18
CA MET A 160 -15.90 13.96 13.18
C MET A 160 -14.63 13.66 14.00
N SER A 161 -14.71 12.73 14.96
CA SER A 161 -13.54 12.27 15.69
C SER A 161 -12.57 11.51 14.76
N GLN A 162 -11.31 11.44 15.13
CA GLN A 162 -10.31 10.68 14.37
C GLN A 162 -10.71 9.19 14.28
N ASP A 163 -11.12 8.59 15.39
CA ASP A 163 -11.59 7.19 15.44
C ASP A 163 -12.79 6.94 14.51
N ALA A 164 -13.75 7.87 14.46
CA ALA A 164 -14.88 7.76 13.54
C ALA A 164 -14.49 7.94 12.07
N PHE A 165 -13.44 8.70 11.79
CA PHE A 165 -12.87 8.87 10.46
C PHE A 165 -12.16 7.58 10.02
N GLU A 166 -11.29 7.05 10.85
CA GLU A 166 -10.53 5.82 10.57
C GLU A 166 -11.43 4.59 10.34
N ARG A 167 -12.55 4.51 11.06
CA ARG A 167 -13.52 3.42 10.86
C ARG A 167 -14.36 3.53 9.58
N LYS A 168 -14.34 4.67 8.91
CA LYS A 168 -15.14 4.91 7.68
C LYS A 168 -14.32 4.85 6.41
N LEU A 169 -13.02 4.68 6.54
CA LEU A 169 -12.07 4.47 5.44
C LEU A 169 -11.80 3.00 5.23
#